data_a2b9159c30ce89c3cf5874a94f3dfa41
#
_entry.id   a2b9159c30ce89c3cf5874a94f3dfa41
#
_cell.length_a   1.000
_cell.length_b   1.000
_cell.length_c   1.000
_cell.angle_alpha   90.00
_cell.angle_beta   90.00
_cell.angle_gamma   90.00
#
_symmetry.space_group_name_H-M   'P 1'
#
loop_
_entity.id
_entity.type
_entity.pdbx_description
1 polymer ?
#
loop_
_entity_poly.entity_id
_entity_poly.type
_entity_poly.pdbx_seq_one_letter_code
_entity_poly.pdbx_strand_id
1 'polypeptide(L)'
;MRKQPVSLLQTLQIHSDKRDSIFISAITYAELRFGAIGRKASPRHNLIVDEFIERIDLVLPYDKSAVEKTAELRKYLAEKGTPIGSNDSMIAGNALAADCILVTNNTREFSRVQGLIVENWVRP
;
A
#
# COMPACT_ATOMS: atom_id res chain seq x y z
N MET A 1 2.60 15.15 18.95
CA MET A 1 1.49 15.31 18.11
C MET A 1 1.11 14.05 17.37
N ARG A 2 -0.14 13.84 17.29
CA ARG A 2 -0.67 12.64 16.73
C ARG A 2 -0.84 12.77 15.22
N LYS A 3 -0.58 11.71 14.48
CA LYS A 3 -0.83 11.73 13.06
C LYS A 3 -2.30 11.79 12.74
N GLN A 4 -2.63 12.51 11.71
CA GLN A 4 -3.98 12.52 11.20
C GLN A 4 -4.23 11.22 10.45
N PRO A 5 -5.43 10.61 10.59
CA PRO A 5 -5.74 9.44 9.79
C PRO A 5 -5.57 9.67 8.29
N VAL A 6 -5.87 10.88 7.83
CA VAL A 6 -5.71 11.20 6.42
C VAL A 6 -4.27 11.09 5.98
N SER A 7 -3.31 11.51 6.83
CA SER A 7 -1.90 11.39 6.49
C SER A 7 -1.48 9.93 6.34
N LEU A 8 -1.97 9.07 7.24
CA LEU A 8 -1.67 7.66 7.15
C LEU A 8 -2.22 7.05 5.87
N LEU A 9 -3.44 7.46 5.49
CA LEU A 9 -4.04 6.97 4.26
C LEU A 9 -3.20 7.35 3.06
N GLN A 10 -2.65 8.56 3.06
CA GLN A 10 -1.85 9.03 1.93
C GLN A 10 -0.55 8.27 1.78
N THR A 11 -0.03 7.68 2.84
CA THR A 11 1.25 6.99 2.76
C THR A 11 1.17 5.60 2.17
N LEU A 12 -0.03 5.12 1.86
CA LEU A 12 -0.21 3.75 1.41
C LEU A 12 -0.92 3.66 0.06
N GLN A 13 -0.98 4.76 -0.67
CA GLN A 13 -1.64 4.80 -1.97
C GLN A 13 -0.78 4.17 -3.05
N ILE A 14 -1.43 3.62 -4.04
CA ILE A 14 -0.79 3.16 -5.26
C ILE A 14 -1.27 4.06 -6.39
N HIS A 15 -0.33 4.55 -7.16
CA HIS A 15 -0.61 5.57 -8.16
C HIS A 15 -0.20 5.09 -9.55
N SER A 16 -1.06 5.30 -10.52
CA SER A 16 -0.74 4.98 -11.91
C SER A 16 -0.17 6.22 -12.58
N ASP A 17 1.05 6.13 -13.08
CA ASP A 17 1.68 7.29 -13.71
C ASP A 17 1.10 7.59 -15.09
N LYS A 18 0.37 6.66 -15.68
CA LYS A 18 -0.17 6.86 -17.02
C LYS A 18 -1.42 7.71 -17.02
N ARG A 19 -2.22 7.65 -15.98
CA ARG A 19 -3.51 8.33 -15.95
C ARG A 19 -3.69 9.22 -14.75
N ASP A 20 -2.69 9.32 -13.93
CA ASP A 20 -2.82 10.08 -12.71
C ASP A 20 -3.92 9.54 -11.81
N SER A 21 -4.24 8.26 -11.97
CA SER A 21 -5.27 7.60 -11.18
C SER A 21 -4.67 7.10 -9.87
N ILE A 22 -5.48 7.07 -8.83
CA ILE A 22 -5.04 6.62 -7.51
C ILE A 22 -5.77 5.35 -7.15
N PHE A 23 -4.99 4.33 -6.79
CA PHE A 23 -5.51 3.03 -6.41
C PHE A 23 -5.04 2.70 -4.99
N ILE A 24 -5.68 1.72 -4.39
CA ILE A 24 -5.21 1.18 -3.12
C ILE A 24 -5.28 -0.34 -3.22
N SER A 25 -4.29 -1.02 -2.64
CA SER A 25 -4.32 -2.48 -2.67
C SER A 25 -5.40 -3.00 -1.71
N ALA A 26 -5.94 -4.17 -2.02
CA ALA A 26 -6.90 -4.80 -1.13
C ALA A 26 -6.30 -5.07 0.24
N ILE A 27 -4.99 -5.34 0.29
CA ILE A 27 -4.30 -5.58 1.56
C ILE A 27 -4.31 -4.31 2.41
N THR A 28 -3.97 -3.17 1.80
CA THR A 28 -3.97 -1.90 2.51
C THR A 28 -5.38 -1.53 2.96
N TYR A 29 -6.36 -1.76 2.11
CA TYR A 29 -7.74 -1.47 2.47
C TYR A 29 -8.17 -2.28 3.68
N ALA A 30 -7.78 -3.57 3.70
CA ALA A 30 -8.10 -4.42 4.84
C ALA A 30 -7.47 -3.89 6.12
N GLU A 31 -6.22 -3.42 6.04
CA GLU A 31 -5.55 -2.87 7.21
C GLU A 31 -6.24 -1.60 7.71
N LEU A 32 -6.61 -0.73 6.78
CA LEU A 32 -7.31 0.50 7.15
C LEU A 32 -8.66 0.20 7.78
N ARG A 33 -9.40 -0.74 7.21
CA ARG A 33 -10.71 -1.08 7.73
C ARG A 33 -10.60 -1.74 9.10
N PHE A 34 -9.62 -2.61 9.28
CA PHE A 34 -9.37 -3.22 10.57
C PHE A 34 -9.05 -2.16 11.64
N GLY A 35 -8.20 -1.21 11.28
CA GLY A 35 -7.86 -0.13 12.21
C GLY A 35 -9.07 0.72 12.56
N ALA A 36 -10.00 0.89 11.63
CA ALA A 36 -11.16 1.72 11.83
C ALA A 36 -12.24 1.07 12.70
N ILE A 37 -12.20 -0.26 12.86
CA ILE A 37 -13.18 -0.97 13.69
C ILE A 37 -12.53 -1.61 14.90
N GLY A 38 -11.25 -1.33 15.14
CA GLY A 38 -10.54 -1.89 16.29
C GLY A 38 -11.02 -1.28 17.59
N ARG A 39 -10.54 -1.86 18.71
CA ARG A 39 -11.00 -1.47 20.03
C ARG A 39 -10.83 0.02 20.35
N LYS A 40 -9.77 0.61 19.83
CA LYS A 40 -9.48 1.99 20.13
C LYS A 40 -9.99 2.95 19.06
N ALA A 41 -10.67 2.43 18.08
CA ALA A 41 -11.18 3.27 16.99
C ALA A 41 -12.46 3.97 17.43
N SER A 42 -12.67 5.16 16.89
CA SER A 42 -13.93 5.86 17.06
C SER A 42 -14.77 5.66 15.80
N PRO A 43 -16.08 5.90 15.87
CA PRO A 43 -16.92 5.82 14.66
C PRO A 43 -16.43 6.74 13.56
N ARG A 44 -15.76 7.82 13.95
CA ARG A 44 -15.21 8.77 13.00
C ARG A 44 -14.16 8.16 12.09
N HIS A 45 -13.37 7.22 12.61
CA HIS A 45 -12.33 6.58 11.81
C HIS A 45 -12.93 5.84 10.63
N ASN A 46 -14.02 5.14 10.85
CA ASN A 46 -14.65 4.39 9.79
C ASN A 46 -15.22 5.31 8.71
N LEU A 47 -15.77 6.45 9.12
CA LEU A 47 -16.26 7.44 8.16
C LEU A 47 -15.13 8.02 7.32
N ILE A 48 -13.98 8.25 7.95
CA ILE A 48 -12.82 8.77 7.22
C ILE A 48 -12.37 7.76 6.17
N VAL A 49 -12.34 6.49 6.52
CA VAL A 49 -11.97 5.45 5.56
C VAL A 49 -12.98 5.40 4.42
N ASP A 50 -14.28 5.50 4.73
CA ASP A 50 -15.32 5.51 3.70
C ASP A 50 -15.10 6.66 2.72
N GLU A 51 -14.83 7.84 3.24
CA GLU A 51 -14.62 9.01 2.39
C GLU A 51 -13.38 8.86 1.53
N PHE A 52 -12.32 8.28 2.09
CA PHE A 52 -11.10 8.07 1.35
C PHE A 52 -11.35 7.10 0.19
N ILE A 53 -12.03 6.00 0.47
CA ILE A 53 -12.29 4.97 -0.55
C ILE A 53 -13.13 5.55 -1.69
N GLU A 54 -14.04 6.47 -1.39
CA GLU A 54 -14.83 7.10 -2.43
C GLU A 54 -14.01 7.96 -3.39
N ARG A 55 -12.85 8.42 -2.95
CA ARG A 55 -12.01 9.30 -3.75
C ARG A 55 -10.96 8.57 -4.57
N ILE A 56 -10.73 7.31 -4.29
CA ILE A 56 -9.77 6.55 -5.09
C ILE A 56 -10.49 5.89 -6.25
N ASP A 57 -9.74 5.59 -7.28
CA ASP A 57 -10.33 5.07 -8.52
C ASP A 57 -10.66 3.61 -8.41
N LEU A 58 -9.86 2.84 -7.66
CA LEU A 58 -10.07 1.40 -7.61
C LEU A 58 -9.33 0.80 -6.44
N VAL A 59 -9.96 -0.18 -5.81
CA VAL A 59 -9.27 -1.07 -4.88
C VAL A 59 -8.71 -2.23 -5.71
N LEU A 60 -7.39 -2.34 -5.78
CA LEU A 60 -6.75 -3.38 -6.56
C LEU A 60 -6.93 -4.74 -5.89
N PRO A 61 -7.49 -5.71 -6.59
CA PRO A 61 -7.62 -7.04 -6.00
C PRO A 61 -6.25 -7.70 -5.87
N TYR A 62 -6.12 -8.57 -4.89
CA TYR A 62 -4.90 -9.34 -4.74
C TYR A 62 -5.10 -10.64 -5.50
N ASP A 63 -4.90 -10.61 -6.80
CA ASP A 63 -5.23 -11.68 -7.71
C ASP A 63 -4.01 -12.59 -7.98
N LYS A 64 -4.17 -13.50 -8.93
CA LYS A 64 -3.12 -14.45 -9.26
C LYS A 64 -1.83 -13.74 -9.64
N SER A 65 -1.92 -12.72 -10.44
CA SER A 65 -0.75 -11.96 -10.88
C SER A 65 -0.02 -11.33 -9.70
N ALA A 66 -0.78 -10.75 -8.76
CA ALA A 66 -0.19 -10.16 -7.57
C ALA A 66 0.48 -11.22 -6.70
N VAL A 67 -0.13 -12.40 -6.58
CA VAL A 67 0.45 -13.51 -5.82
C VAL A 67 1.79 -13.92 -6.41
N GLU A 68 1.84 -14.05 -7.73
CA GLU A 68 3.07 -14.49 -8.39
C GLU A 68 4.19 -13.48 -8.24
N LYS A 69 3.86 -12.20 -8.38
CA LYS A 69 4.87 -11.15 -8.17
C LYS A 69 5.35 -11.11 -6.75
N THR A 70 4.45 -11.32 -5.80
CA THR A 70 4.83 -11.37 -4.38
C THR A 70 5.81 -12.51 -4.12
N ALA A 71 5.53 -13.69 -4.69
CA ALA A 71 6.43 -14.84 -4.50
C ALA A 71 7.81 -14.55 -5.07
N GLU A 72 7.87 -13.94 -6.25
CA GLU A 72 9.14 -13.63 -6.89
C GLU A 72 9.95 -12.64 -6.08
N LEU A 73 9.32 -11.57 -5.62
CA LEU A 73 10.06 -10.56 -4.87
C LEU A 73 10.51 -11.08 -3.51
N ARG A 74 9.71 -11.92 -2.88
CA ARG A 74 10.09 -12.49 -1.59
C ARG A 74 11.30 -13.41 -1.74
N LYS A 75 11.33 -14.22 -2.80
CA LYS A 75 12.48 -15.07 -3.07
C LYS A 75 13.73 -14.22 -3.28
N TYR A 76 13.63 -13.20 -4.10
CA TYR A 76 14.75 -12.33 -4.40
C TYR A 76 15.29 -11.66 -3.14
N LEU A 77 14.40 -11.11 -2.32
CA LEU A 77 14.82 -10.41 -1.10
C LEU A 77 15.41 -11.37 -0.08
N ALA A 78 14.87 -12.57 0.02
CA ALA A 78 15.41 -13.58 0.94
C ALA A 78 16.82 -13.98 0.53
N GLU A 79 17.05 -14.14 -0.77
CA GLU A 79 18.36 -14.52 -1.27
C GLU A 79 19.39 -13.41 -1.04
N LYS A 80 18.95 -12.18 -1.04
CA LYS A 80 19.83 -11.06 -0.75
C LYS A 80 20.00 -10.77 0.74
N GLY A 81 19.27 -11.47 1.58
CA GLY A 81 19.33 -11.26 3.01
C GLY A 81 18.63 -9.99 3.48
N THR A 82 17.71 -9.45 2.67
CA THR A 82 17.02 -8.22 3.01
C THR A 82 15.50 -8.39 2.88
N PRO A 83 14.90 -9.32 3.64
CA PRO A 83 13.45 -9.51 3.56
C PRO A 83 12.68 -8.30 4.07
N ILE A 84 11.43 -8.20 3.65
CA ILE A 84 10.50 -7.19 4.18
C ILE A 84 9.28 -7.93 4.74
N GLY A 85 8.43 -7.18 5.44
CA GLY A 85 7.28 -7.80 6.09
C GLY A 85 6.31 -8.44 5.11
N SER A 86 5.49 -9.36 5.61
CA SER A 86 4.54 -10.09 4.79
C SER A 86 3.55 -9.18 4.07
N ASN A 87 2.92 -8.29 4.83
CA ASN A 87 1.94 -7.39 4.23
C ASN A 87 2.60 -6.45 3.22
N ASP A 88 3.78 -5.94 3.55
CA ASP A 88 4.50 -5.07 2.63
C ASP A 88 4.88 -5.80 1.37
N SER A 89 5.25 -7.09 1.48
CA SER A 89 5.55 -7.91 0.30
C SER A 89 4.33 -8.01 -0.61
N MET A 90 3.16 -8.20 -0.02
CA MET A 90 1.93 -8.33 -0.80
C MET A 90 1.54 -7.02 -1.46
N ILE A 91 1.71 -5.91 -0.73
CA ILE A 91 1.43 -4.59 -1.29
C ILE A 91 2.36 -4.31 -2.47
N ALA A 92 3.65 -4.60 -2.31
CA ALA A 92 4.62 -4.43 -3.38
C ALA A 92 4.30 -5.30 -4.59
N GLY A 93 3.93 -6.56 -4.34
CA GLY A 93 3.54 -7.47 -5.42
C GLY A 93 2.31 -6.97 -6.16
N ASN A 94 1.36 -6.41 -5.43
CA ASN A 94 0.16 -5.84 -6.02
C ASN A 94 0.52 -4.68 -6.96
N ALA A 95 1.40 -3.79 -6.49
CA ALA A 95 1.80 -2.64 -7.30
C ALA A 95 2.58 -3.06 -8.54
N LEU A 96 3.48 -4.03 -8.40
CA LEU A 96 4.23 -4.55 -9.55
C LEU A 96 3.32 -5.18 -10.58
N ALA A 97 2.38 -5.99 -10.13
CA ALA A 97 1.46 -6.68 -11.04
C ALA A 97 0.58 -5.69 -11.79
N ALA A 98 0.23 -4.58 -11.16
CA ALA A 98 -0.61 -3.55 -11.76
C ALA A 98 0.20 -2.50 -12.52
N ASP A 99 1.53 -2.60 -12.47
CA ASP A 99 2.43 -1.65 -13.13
C ASP A 99 2.17 -0.23 -12.63
N CYS A 100 2.12 -0.07 -11.33
CA CYS A 100 1.83 1.20 -10.68
C CYS A 100 2.99 1.66 -9.84
N ILE A 101 3.00 2.96 -9.56
CA ILE A 101 3.95 3.55 -8.62
C ILE A 101 3.39 3.36 -7.22
N LEU A 102 4.22 2.93 -6.28
CA LEU A 102 3.81 2.80 -4.89
C LEU A 102 4.16 4.09 -4.16
N VAL A 103 3.14 4.72 -3.58
CA VAL A 103 3.33 5.93 -2.79
C VAL A 103 3.30 5.54 -1.32
N THR A 104 4.39 5.78 -0.62
CA THR A 104 4.52 5.38 0.78
C THR A 104 5.60 6.22 1.44
N ASN A 105 5.50 6.39 2.76
CA ASN A 105 6.61 6.99 3.50
C ASN A 105 7.59 5.94 3.99
N ASN A 106 7.32 4.66 3.78
CA ASN A 106 8.23 3.58 4.14
C ASN A 106 9.13 3.24 2.97
N THR A 107 9.84 4.25 2.46
CA THR A 107 10.64 4.06 1.26
C THR A 107 11.83 3.15 1.52
N ARG A 108 12.30 3.09 2.75
CA ARG A 108 13.46 2.29 3.08
C ARG A 108 13.26 0.81 2.75
N GLU A 109 12.13 0.24 3.16
CA GLU A 109 11.85 -1.16 2.88
C GLU A 109 11.46 -1.39 1.43
N PHE A 110 10.57 -0.55 0.90
CA PHE A 110 10.06 -0.77 -0.44
C PHE A 110 11.11 -0.52 -1.51
N SER A 111 12.13 0.28 -1.21
CA SER A 111 13.22 0.51 -2.17
C SER A 111 14.04 -0.75 -2.43
N ARG A 112 13.94 -1.74 -1.55
CA ARG A 112 14.63 -3.01 -1.75
C ARG A 112 14.01 -3.84 -2.86
N VAL A 113 12.79 -3.52 -3.26
CA VAL A 113 12.05 -4.33 -4.23
C VAL A 113 12.45 -3.91 -5.64
N GLN A 114 13.08 -4.85 -6.36
CA GLN A 114 13.56 -4.58 -7.70
C GLN A 114 12.37 -4.36 -8.65
N GLY A 115 12.47 -3.32 -9.45
CA GLY A 115 11.45 -3.03 -10.46
C GLY A 115 10.29 -2.19 -9.95
N LEU A 116 10.23 -1.95 -8.65
CA LEU A 116 9.15 -1.15 -8.05
C LEU A 116 9.55 0.30 -8.01
N ILE A 117 8.70 1.17 -8.54
CA ILE A 117 8.91 2.60 -8.45
C ILE A 117 8.23 3.10 -7.20
N VAL A 118 9.00 3.75 -6.32
CA VAL A 118 8.51 4.18 -5.02
C VAL A 118 8.62 5.68 -4.91
N GLU A 119 7.55 6.32 -4.46
CA GLU A 119 7.55 7.76 -4.25
C GLU A 119 7.03 8.08 -2.85
N ASN A 120 7.56 9.13 -2.26
CA ASN A 120 7.12 9.60 -0.97
C ASN A 120 6.51 10.99 -1.14
N TRP A 121 5.19 11.05 -1.03
CA TRP A 121 4.46 12.31 -1.16
C TRP A 121 4.31 13.02 0.18
N VAL A 122 4.60 12.31 1.27
CA VAL A 122 4.46 12.88 2.60
C VAL A 122 5.73 13.64 2.95
N ARG A 123 5.59 14.90 3.27
CA ARG A 123 6.73 15.72 3.64
C ARG A 123 7.01 15.61 5.13
N PRO A 124 8.29 15.60 5.51
CA PRO A 124 8.65 15.57 6.94
C PRO A 124 8.23 16.84 7.64
#